data_6511c18600400becd8a741b343b10cbe
#
_entry.id   6511c18600400becd8a741b343b10cbe
#
_cell.length_a   1.000
_cell.length_b   1.000
_cell.length_c   1.000
_cell.angle_alpha   90.00
_cell.angle_beta   90.00
_cell.angle_gamma   90.00
#
_symmetry.space_group_name_H-M   'P 1'
#
loop_
_entity.id
_entity.type
_entity.pdbx_description
1 polymer ?
#
loop_
_entity_poly.entity_id
_entity_poly.type
_entity_poly.pdbx_seq_one_letter_code
_entity_poly.pdbx_strand_id
1 'polypeptide(L)'
;MTSEAFEPSAAAAPAPPGRSARARSFNSAAARYAAHRPSYPPALFDALEELAGRPLAGSRVADIGAGTGIATALLHARGAAVLAVEPGDGMAAQFRRLHPGLPVVRGDGNALPLADHCADLLTYAQAWHWTDPARAVPEALRVLRPGGALALWWNINALDVPWIAEESARVARHFGVDTAAERRDIDALGADPGGLPRLTRREVRWSRRVPIDTHLANLASRSVFLVSDEERTAAFLTEQGDHLRNAFPDGTVEETYDVVLLVATAPS
;
A
#
# COMPACT_ATOMS: atom_id res chain seq x y z
N MET A 1 -50.70 4.63 -36.46
CA MET A 1 -49.88 3.52 -35.90
C MET A 1 -48.42 4.00 -35.96
N THR A 2 -47.96 4.58 -34.86
CA THR A 2 -46.60 5.09 -34.69
C THR A 2 -45.77 4.00 -34.08
N SER A 3 -44.72 3.58 -34.78
CA SER A 3 -43.74 2.58 -34.33
C SER A 3 -42.83 3.25 -33.34
N GLU A 4 -42.93 2.89 -32.05
CA GLU A 4 -41.93 3.23 -31.04
C GLU A 4 -40.67 2.36 -31.24
N ALA A 5 -39.58 3.02 -31.58
CA ALA A 5 -38.27 2.39 -31.66
C ALA A 5 -37.77 2.11 -30.23
N PHE A 6 -37.49 0.84 -29.94
CA PHE A 6 -36.89 0.37 -28.72
C PHE A 6 -35.42 0.80 -28.69
N GLU A 7 -35.06 1.79 -27.84
CA GLU A 7 -33.67 2.15 -27.63
C GLU A 7 -33.00 1.07 -26.77
N PRO A 8 -31.80 0.57 -27.14
CA PRO A 8 -31.10 -0.39 -26.32
C PRO A 8 -30.59 0.29 -25.03
N SER A 9 -31.03 -0.24 -23.89
CA SER A 9 -30.51 0.16 -22.58
C SER A 9 -28.99 0.05 -22.55
N ALA A 10 -28.30 1.14 -22.18
CA ALA A 10 -26.87 1.14 -21.98
C ALA A 10 -26.52 0.05 -20.94
N ALA A 11 -25.68 -0.90 -21.35
CA ALA A 11 -25.19 -1.96 -20.46
C ALA A 11 -24.46 -1.30 -19.28
N ALA A 12 -24.92 -1.57 -18.08
CA ALA A 12 -24.28 -1.11 -16.84
C ALA A 12 -22.83 -1.59 -16.82
N ALA A 13 -21.90 -0.68 -16.55
CA ALA A 13 -20.48 -1.03 -16.39
C ALA A 13 -20.33 -2.15 -15.33
N PRO A 14 -19.48 -3.16 -15.57
CA PRO A 14 -19.29 -4.24 -14.63
C PRO A 14 -18.84 -3.70 -13.26
N ALA A 15 -19.41 -4.25 -12.19
CA ALA A 15 -19.04 -3.87 -10.82
C ALA A 15 -17.52 -4.06 -10.62
N PRO A 16 -16.83 -3.15 -9.88
CA PRO A 16 -15.41 -3.25 -9.66
C PRO A 16 -15.06 -4.58 -8.96
N PRO A 17 -13.93 -5.22 -9.32
CA PRO A 17 -13.53 -6.49 -8.75
C PRO A 17 -13.34 -6.38 -7.23
N GLY A 18 -13.79 -7.39 -6.49
CA GLY A 18 -13.69 -7.43 -5.03
C GLY A 18 -12.25 -7.39 -4.52
N ARG A 19 -12.04 -7.06 -3.24
CA ARG A 19 -10.72 -6.94 -2.58
C ARG A 19 -9.79 -8.13 -2.87
N SER A 20 -10.30 -9.37 -2.78
CA SER A 20 -9.52 -10.59 -3.05
C SER A 20 -9.03 -10.72 -4.50
N ALA A 21 -9.80 -10.24 -5.48
CA ALA A 21 -9.38 -10.25 -6.89
C ALA A 21 -8.28 -9.21 -7.14
N ARG A 22 -8.40 -8.02 -6.54
CA ARG A 22 -7.36 -6.98 -6.60
C ARG A 22 -6.06 -7.44 -5.94
N ALA A 23 -6.13 -8.05 -4.76
CA ALA A 23 -4.95 -8.60 -4.08
C ALA A 23 -4.22 -9.64 -4.94
N ARG A 24 -4.96 -10.51 -5.66
CA ARG A 24 -4.35 -11.51 -6.55
C ARG A 24 -3.72 -10.93 -7.82
N SER A 25 -4.19 -9.78 -8.32
CA SER A 25 -3.63 -9.15 -9.54
C SER A 25 -2.16 -8.74 -9.38
N PHE A 26 -1.70 -8.51 -8.15
CA PHE A 26 -0.30 -8.20 -7.88
C PHE A 26 0.67 -9.36 -8.12
N ASN A 27 0.21 -10.63 -8.10
CA ASN A 27 1.10 -11.78 -8.30
C ASN A 27 1.79 -11.78 -9.67
N SER A 28 1.04 -11.47 -10.73
CA SER A 28 1.60 -11.39 -12.11
C SER A 28 2.43 -10.12 -12.34
N ALA A 29 2.19 -9.07 -11.55
CA ALA A 29 2.88 -7.79 -11.66
C ALA A 29 4.07 -7.64 -10.69
N ALA A 30 4.40 -8.67 -9.88
CA ALA A 30 5.35 -8.58 -8.77
C ALA A 30 6.73 -8.02 -9.16
N ALA A 31 7.30 -8.39 -10.31
CA ALA A 31 8.59 -7.87 -10.76
C ALA A 31 8.53 -6.36 -11.10
N ARG A 32 7.46 -5.93 -11.80
CA ARG A 32 7.23 -4.52 -12.15
C ARG A 32 6.95 -3.69 -10.89
N TYR A 33 6.16 -4.25 -9.98
CA TYR A 33 5.89 -3.65 -8.67
C TYR A 33 7.19 -3.37 -7.92
N ALA A 34 8.05 -4.37 -7.79
CA ALA A 34 9.33 -4.26 -7.06
C ALA A 34 10.27 -3.20 -7.65
N ALA A 35 10.28 -3.05 -8.99
CA ALA A 35 11.20 -2.15 -9.69
C ALA A 35 10.81 -0.67 -9.58
N HIS A 36 9.53 -0.34 -9.42
CA HIS A 36 9.06 1.04 -9.61
C HIS A 36 8.32 1.63 -8.41
N ARG A 37 7.84 0.80 -7.47
CA ARG A 37 7.16 1.32 -6.28
C ARG A 37 8.08 2.20 -5.44
N PRO A 38 7.53 3.29 -4.85
CA PRO A 38 8.29 4.14 -3.95
C PRO A 38 8.72 3.35 -2.70
N SER A 39 9.89 3.69 -2.20
CA SER A 39 10.39 3.27 -0.91
C SER A 39 9.72 4.08 0.21
N TYR A 40 10.33 4.11 1.39
CA TYR A 40 9.92 4.92 2.53
C TYR A 40 11.10 5.74 3.04
N PRO A 41 10.86 6.98 3.55
CA PRO A 41 11.93 7.81 4.07
C PRO A 41 12.42 7.31 5.44
N PRO A 42 13.69 7.54 5.79
CA PRO A 42 14.23 7.22 7.12
C PRO A 42 13.39 7.79 8.28
N ALA A 43 12.88 9.01 8.13
CA ALA A 43 12.06 9.69 9.12
C ALA A 43 10.74 8.93 9.48
N LEU A 44 10.23 8.07 8.58
CA LEU A 44 9.12 7.19 8.92
C LEU A 44 9.49 6.24 10.05
N PHE A 45 10.67 5.62 9.96
CA PHE A 45 11.12 4.63 10.94
C PHE A 45 11.54 5.29 12.25
N ASP A 46 12.07 6.52 12.20
CA ASP A 46 12.33 7.33 13.40
C ASP A 46 11.01 7.62 14.15
N ALA A 47 9.97 8.03 13.41
CA ALA A 47 8.63 8.24 13.97
C ALA A 47 8.01 6.94 14.50
N LEU A 48 8.25 5.81 13.82
CA LEU A 48 7.79 4.49 14.28
C LEU A 48 8.41 4.11 15.60
N GLU A 49 9.74 4.24 15.77
CA GLU A 49 10.45 3.97 17.03
C GLU A 49 9.95 4.86 18.16
N GLU A 50 9.76 6.17 17.89
CA GLU A 50 9.22 7.13 18.84
C GLU A 50 7.82 6.73 19.32
N LEU A 51 6.89 6.46 18.39
CA LEU A 51 5.49 6.16 18.71
C LEU A 51 5.32 4.76 19.32
N ALA A 52 6.14 3.79 18.93
CA ALA A 52 6.14 2.45 19.50
C ALA A 52 6.85 2.39 20.88
N GLY A 53 7.57 3.47 21.27
CA GLY A 53 8.32 3.53 22.52
C GLY A 53 9.47 2.52 22.60
N ARG A 54 10.00 2.08 21.44
CA ARG A 54 11.07 1.06 21.36
C ARG A 54 11.92 1.20 20.11
N PRO A 55 13.22 0.86 20.16
CA PRO A 55 14.05 0.82 18.97
C PRO A 55 13.67 -0.37 18.07
N LEU A 56 13.88 -0.23 16.78
CA LEU A 56 13.78 -1.34 15.82
C LEU A 56 14.96 -2.31 16.01
N ALA A 57 16.14 -1.80 16.33
CA ALA A 57 17.31 -2.62 16.57
C ALA A 57 17.08 -3.63 17.70
N GLY A 58 17.23 -4.92 17.37
CA GLY A 58 17.01 -6.04 18.30
C GLY A 58 15.53 -6.41 18.51
N SER A 59 14.57 -5.64 18.00
CA SER A 59 13.14 -5.97 18.07
C SER A 59 12.78 -7.11 17.10
N ARG A 60 11.87 -7.99 17.53
CA ARG A 60 11.26 -9.02 16.66
C ARG A 60 10.05 -8.42 15.98
N VAL A 61 10.16 -8.25 14.66
CA VAL A 61 9.15 -7.62 13.82
C VAL A 61 8.53 -8.64 12.89
N ALA A 62 7.20 -8.70 12.82
CA ALA A 62 6.51 -9.39 11.74
C ALA A 62 5.92 -8.35 10.78
N ASP A 63 6.35 -8.39 9.51
CA ASP A 63 5.89 -7.52 8.44
C ASP A 63 4.81 -8.23 7.63
N ILE A 64 3.56 -7.78 7.79
CA ILE A 64 2.36 -8.47 7.30
C ILE A 64 1.88 -7.86 5.98
N GLY A 65 1.66 -8.73 4.97
CA GLY A 65 1.43 -8.30 3.60
C GLY A 65 2.69 -7.70 3.00
N ALA A 66 3.83 -8.32 3.28
CA ALA A 66 5.16 -7.78 2.97
C ALA A 66 5.42 -7.53 1.48
N GLY A 67 4.60 -8.12 0.60
CA GLY A 67 4.73 -7.97 -0.83
C GLY A 67 6.09 -8.44 -1.33
N THR A 68 6.80 -7.57 -2.02
CA THR A 68 8.15 -7.84 -2.54
C THR A 68 9.27 -7.50 -1.53
N GLY A 69 8.92 -7.05 -0.31
CA GLY A 69 9.87 -6.86 0.79
C GLY A 69 10.44 -5.44 0.95
N ILE A 70 9.83 -4.41 0.36
CA ILE A 70 10.32 -3.03 0.44
C ILE A 70 10.44 -2.58 1.90
N ALA A 71 9.36 -2.72 2.69
CA ALA A 71 9.36 -2.36 4.11
C ALA A 71 10.23 -3.31 4.94
N THR A 72 10.12 -4.62 4.68
CA THR A 72 10.91 -5.66 5.37
C THR A 72 12.40 -5.38 5.32
N ALA A 73 12.94 -5.03 4.14
CA ALA A 73 14.36 -4.72 3.97
C ALA A 73 14.80 -3.49 4.76
N LEU A 74 13.96 -2.45 4.81
CA LEU A 74 14.24 -1.23 5.57
C LEU A 74 14.19 -1.44 7.08
N LEU A 75 13.23 -2.23 7.57
CA LEU A 75 13.16 -2.64 8.97
C LEU A 75 14.39 -3.46 9.36
N HIS A 76 14.79 -4.42 8.51
CA HIS A 76 16.00 -5.20 8.73
C HIS A 76 17.27 -4.34 8.74
N ALA A 77 17.39 -3.38 7.82
CA ALA A 77 18.53 -2.45 7.77
C ALA A 77 18.64 -1.58 9.03
N ARG A 78 17.55 -1.41 9.78
CA ARG A 78 17.52 -0.76 11.10
C ARG A 78 17.86 -1.73 12.27
N GLY A 79 18.27 -2.96 11.96
CA GLY A 79 18.68 -3.95 12.97
C GLY A 79 17.54 -4.77 13.57
N ALA A 80 16.33 -4.71 13.00
CA ALA A 80 15.24 -5.57 13.45
C ALA A 80 15.44 -7.03 12.99
N ALA A 81 15.03 -7.99 13.83
CA ALA A 81 14.86 -9.38 13.44
C ALA A 81 13.49 -9.53 12.78
N VAL A 82 13.44 -9.45 11.42
CA VAL A 82 12.18 -9.39 10.69
C VAL A 82 11.79 -10.73 10.12
N LEU A 83 10.52 -11.11 10.30
CA LEU A 83 9.84 -12.19 9.58
C LEU A 83 8.74 -11.59 8.70
N ALA A 84 8.82 -11.79 7.39
CA ALA A 84 7.79 -11.37 6.46
C ALA A 84 6.66 -12.41 6.38
N VAL A 85 5.41 -11.94 6.30
CA VAL A 85 4.21 -12.77 6.06
C VAL A 85 3.54 -12.22 4.79
N GLU A 86 3.40 -13.07 3.76
CA GLU A 86 2.85 -12.66 2.47
C GLU A 86 1.87 -13.70 1.91
N PRO A 87 0.59 -13.32 1.60
CA PRO A 87 -0.39 -14.25 1.08
C PRO A 87 -0.23 -14.59 -0.42
N GLY A 88 0.44 -13.74 -1.21
CA GLY A 88 0.59 -13.88 -2.66
C GLY A 88 1.77 -14.76 -3.07
N ASP A 89 1.56 -15.82 -3.89
CA ASP A 89 2.65 -16.69 -4.37
C ASP A 89 3.69 -15.94 -5.18
N GLY A 90 3.24 -15.10 -6.11
CA GLY A 90 4.11 -14.33 -6.99
C GLY A 90 4.91 -13.27 -6.23
N MET A 91 4.28 -12.59 -5.26
CA MET A 91 4.93 -11.63 -4.39
C MET A 91 5.97 -12.30 -3.50
N ALA A 92 5.63 -13.40 -2.82
CA ALA A 92 6.56 -14.16 -1.98
C ALA A 92 7.73 -14.76 -2.79
N ALA A 93 7.48 -15.19 -4.03
CA ALA A 93 8.54 -15.66 -4.93
C ALA A 93 9.49 -14.52 -5.32
N GLN A 94 8.96 -13.33 -5.61
CA GLN A 94 9.77 -12.15 -5.89
C GLN A 94 10.55 -11.67 -4.66
N PHE A 95 9.91 -11.70 -3.48
CA PHE A 95 10.57 -11.42 -2.20
C PHE A 95 11.83 -12.26 -2.02
N ARG A 96 11.72 -13.59 -2.18
CA ARG A 96 12.86 -14.52 -2.02
C ARG A 96 13.99 -14.26 -3.01
N ARG A 97 13.66 -13.79 -4.23
CA ARG A 97 14.67 -13.42 -5.24
C ARG A 97 15.43 -12.14 -4.85
N LEU A 98 14.71 -11.15 -4.32
CA LEU A 98 15.30 -9.85 -3.96
C LEU A 98 16.03 -9.89 -2.61
N HIS A 99 15.53 -10.69 -1.68
CA HIS A 99 15.98 -10.75 -0.29
C HIS A 99 16.27 -12.19 0.16
N PRO A 100 17.25 -12.90 -0.45
CA PRO A 100 17.49 -14.32 -0.17
C PRO A 100 17.90 -14.59 1.29
N GLY A 101 18.38 -13.58 2.01
CA GLY A 101 18.75 -13.69 3.44
C GLY A 101 17.63 -13.36 4.42
N LEU A 102 16.45 -12.93 3.94
CA LEU A 102 15.34 -12.59 4.83
C LEU A 102 14.25 -13.67 4.79
N PRO A 103 13.74 -14.11 5.97
CA PRO A 103 12.70 -15.12 6.03
C PRO A 103 11.35 -14.56 5.56
N VAL A 104 10.64 -15.34 4.74
CA VAL A 104 9.25 -15.08 4.36
C VAL A 104 8.43 -16.35 4.44
N VAL A 105 7.28 -16.27 5.11
CA VAL A 105 6.28 -17.34 5.21
C VAL A 105 5.01 -16.95 4.46
N ARG A 106 4.29 -17.98 3.98
CA ARG A 106 2.96 -17.77 3.39
C ARG A 106 1.93 -17.63 4.51
N GLY A 107 1.10 -16.58 4.45
CA GLY A 107 0.08 -16.34 5.46
C GLY A 107 -0.85 -15.20 5.11
N ASP A 108 -2.03 -15.22 5.71
CA ASP A 108 -3.07 -14.20 5.60
C ASP A 108 -3.06 -13.33 6.87
N GLY A 109 -3.17 -12.00 6.71
CA GLY A 109 -3.27 -11.06 7.82
C GLY A 109 -4.51 -11.25 8.71
N ASN A 110 -5.51 -11.98 8.23
CA ASN A 110 -6.71 -12.34 9.00
C ASN A 110 -6.57 -13.66 9.81
N ALA A 111 -5.45 -14.40 9.63
CA ALA A 111 -5.13 -15.63 10.34
C ALA A 111 -3.61 -15.83 10.24
N LEU A 112 -2.87 -15.22 11.15
CA LEU A 112 -1.42 -15.17 11.10
C LEU A 112 -0.81 -16.54 11.45
N PRO A 113 0.12 -17.08 10.65
CA PRO A 113 0.81 -18.33 10.94
C PRO A 113 1.94 -18.11 11.96
N LEU A 114 1.64 -17.41 13.03
CA LEU A 114 2.58 -16.98 14.08
C LEU A 114 2.07 -17.43 15.46
N ALA A 115 2.99 -17.75 16.34
CA ALA A 115 2.65 -18.09 17.74
C ALA A 115 2.15 -16.86 18.51
N ASP A 116 1.44 -17.12 19.60
CA ASP A 116 1.01 -16.09 20.54
C ASP A 116 2.23 -15.38 21.14
N HIS A 117 2.12 -14.08 21.34
CA HIS A 117 3.12 -13.26 22.03
C HIS A 117 4.55 -13.44 21.49
N CYS A 118 4.72 -13.63 20.18
CA CYS A 118 6.03 -13.87 19.58
C CYS A 118 6.69 -12.62 18.98
N ALA A 119 5.95 -11.52 18.75
CA ALA A 119 6.45 -10.30 18.12
C ALA A 119 6.43 -9.10 19.07
N ASP A 120 7.45 -8.25 18.96
CA ASP A 120 7.52 -6.96 19.63
C ASP A 120 6.80 -5.88 18.85
N LEU A 121 6.75 -6.04 17.52
CA LEU A 121 6.11 -5.13 16.57
C LEU A 121 5.48 -5.92 15.42
N LEU A 122 4.26 -5.55 15.05
CA LEU A 122 3.62 -5.94 13.80
C LEU A 122 3.55 -4.72 12.89
N THR A 123 3.87 -4.89 11.61
CA THR A 123 3.80 -3.84 10.60
C THR A 123 2.90 -4.24 9.44
N TYR A 124 2.11 -3.28 8.93
CA TYR A 124 1.32 -3.39 7.71
C TYR A 124 1.64 -2.19 6.81
N ALA A 125 2.60 -2.37 5.93
CA ALA A 125 3.01 -1.35 4.96
C ALA A 125 2.11 -1.43 3.73
N GLN A 126 1.17 -0.51 3.53
CA GLN A 126 0.20 -0.53 2.42
C GLN A 126 -0.66 -1.82 2.39
N ALA A 127 -0.85 -2.50 3.52
CA ALA A 127 -1.43 -3.83 3.52
C ALA A 127 -2.73 -3.96 4.33
N TRP A 128 -2.95 -3.10 5.32
CA TRP A 128 -4.10 -3.21 6.23
C TRP A 128 -5.45 -3.20 5.52
N HIS A 129 -5.61 -2.38 4.48
CA HIS A 129 -6.87 -2.26 3.74
C HIS A 129 -7.27 -3.55 2.96
N TRP A 130 -6.39 -4.54 2.90
CA TRP A 130 -6.70 -5.87 2.34
C TRP A 130 -7.27 -6.83 3.38
N THR A 131 -7.19 -6.50 4.66
CA THR A 131 -7.66 -7.34 5.76
C THR A 131 -9.13 -7.08 6.10
N ASP A 132 -9.70 -8.00 6.87
CA ASP A 132 -10.95 -7.82 7.59
C ASP A 132 -10.62 -7.42 9.04
N PRO A 133 -10.88 -6.17 9.47
CA PRO A 133 -10.53 -5.72 10.82
C PRO A 133 -11.10 -6.60 11.94
N ALA A 134 -12.31 -7.17 11.75
CA ALA A 134 -12.92 -8.06 12.74
C ALA A 134 -12.11 -9.34 13.00
N ARG A 135 -11.25 -9.73 12.05
CA ARG A 135 -10.36 -10.88 12.15
C ARG A 135 -8.90 -10.46 12.40
N ALA A 136 -8.43 -9.43 11.70
CA ALA A 136 -7.04 -9.00 11.77
C ALA A 136 -6.68 -8.37 13.12
N VAL A 137 -7.61 -7.65 13.78
CA VAL A 137 -7.36 -7.04 15.09
C VAL A 137 -7.11 -8.08 16.18
N PRO A 138 -7.98 -9.09 16.40
CA PRO A 138 -7.70 -10.16 17.35
C PRO A 138 -6.40 -10.90 17.06
N GLU A 139 -6.07 -11.18 15.79
CA GLU A 139 -4.83 -11.84 15.41
C GLU A 139 -3.60 -10.98 15.71
N ALA A 140 -3.66 -9.68 15.41
CA ALA A 140 -2.57 -8.76 15.75
C ALA A 140 -2.31 -8.72 17.28
N LEU A 141 -3.38 -8.61 18.07
CA LEU A 141 -3.28 -8.60 19.53
C LEU A 141 -2.79 -9.94 20.10
N ARG A 142 -3.17 -11.08 19.52
CA ARG A 142 -2.70 -12.41 19.90
C ARG A 142 -1.19 -12.57 19.67
N VAL A 143 -0.70 -12.11 18.53
CA VAL A 143 0.72 -12.27 18.12
C VAL A 143 1.66 -11.30 18.85
N LEU A 144 1.15 -10.09 19.16
CA LEU A 144 1.91 -9.10 19.90
C LEU A 144 2.15 -9.54 21.35
N ARG A 145 3.34 -9.29 21.83
CA ARG A 145 3.64 -9.38 23.28
C ARG A 145 2.90 -8.29 24.03
N PRO A 146 2.66 -8.48 25.34
CA PRO A 146 2.24 -7.39 26.20
C PRO A 146 3.16 -6.17 26.03
N GLY A 147 2.57 -4.98 25.80
CA GLY A 147 3.31 -3.76 25.48
C GLY A 147 3.98 -3.75 24.11
N GLY A 148 3.70 -4.73 23.23
CA GLY A 148 4.10 -4.70 21.82
C GLY A 148 3.31 -3.67 21.02
N ALA A 149 3.75 -3.32 19.81
CA ALA A 149 3.10 -2.30 19.01
C ALA A 149 2.63 -2.83 17.64
N LEU A 150 1.47 -2.32 17.17
CA LEU A 150 0.97 -2.46 15.82
C LEU A 150 1.19 -1.15 15.08
N ALA A 151 1.83 -1.21 13.92
CA ALA A 151 2.07 -0.06 13.07
C ALA A 151 1.49 -0.26 11.67
N LEU A 152 0.71 0.70 11.22
CA LEU A 152 0.08 0.72 9.91
C LEU A 152 0.55 1.97 9.17
N TRP A 153 0.94 1.87 7.90
CA TRP A 153 1.27 3.08 7.13
C TRP A 153 0.98 2.98 5.64
N TRP A 154 0.78 4.16 5.05
CA TRP A 154 0.48 4.33 3.63
C TRP A 154 1.25 5.50 3.06
N ASN A 155 1.81 5.33 1.86
CA ASN A 155 2.26 6.43 1.00
C ASN A 155 1.03 7.00 0.28
N ILE A 156 0.61 8.19 0.66
CA ILE A 156 -0.51 8.91 0.03
C ILE A 156 0.05 9.99 -0.88
N ASN A 157 -0.52 10.15 -2.07
CA ASN A 157 -0.15 11.25 -2.96
C ASN A 157 -0.41 12.60 -2.29
N ALA A 158 0.56 13.52 -2.37
CA ALA A 158 0.43 14.89 -1.86
C ALA A 158 -0.43 15.73 -2.84
N LEU A 159 -1.75 15.76 -2.60
CA LEU A 159 -2.71 16.44 -3.48
C LEU A 159 -2.68 17.97 -3.39
N ASP A 160 -1.90 18.55 -2.49
CA ASP A 160 -1.58 19.98 -2.44
C ASP A 160 -0.50 20.39 -3.48
N VAL A 161 0.15 19.40 -4.11
CA VAL A 161 1.05 19.61 -5.24
C VAL A 161 0.24 19.62 -6.54
N PRO A 162 0.18 20.74 -7.30
CA PRO A 162 -0.79 20.93 -8.39
C PRO A 162 -0.77 19.81 -9.44
N TRP A 163 0.40 19.43 -9.96
CA TRP A 163 0.48 18.41 -11.02
C TRP A 163 0.04 17.03 -10.55
N ILE A 164 0.27 16.70 -9.26
CA ILE A 164 -0.15 15.42 -8.63
C ILE A 164 -1.68 15.42 -8.46
N ALA A 165 -2.26 16.55 -8.04
CA ALA A 165 -3.72 16.68 -7.95
C ALA A 165 -4.40 16.55 -9.31
N GLU A 166 -3.83 17.17 -10.34
CA GLU A 166 -4.34 17.07 -11.71
C GLU A 166 -4.25 15.65 -12.27
N GLU A 167 -3.12 14.96 -12.05
CA GLU A 167 -2.98 13.54 -12.41
C GLU A 167 -4.02 12.69 -11.70
N SER A 168 -4.17 12.86 -10.39
CA SER A 168 -5.16 12.15 -9.58
C SER A 168 -6.57 12.37 -10.11
N ALA A 169 -6.91 13.60 -10.50
CA ALA A 169 -8.20 13.93 -11.11
C ALA A 169 -8.38 13.29 -12.50
N ARG A 170 -7.31 13.18 -13.31
CA ARG A 170 -7.36 12.47 -14.61
C ARG A 170 -7.61 10.98 -14.40
N VAL A 171 -6.91 10.34 -13.46
CA VAL A 171 -7.13 8.92 -13.08
C VAL A 171 -8.57 8.71 -12.62
N ALA A 172 -9.07 9.58 -11.72
CA ALA A 172 -10.43 9.49 -11.22
C ALA A 172 -11.47 9.54 -12.34
N ARG A 173 -11.35 10.50 -13.27
CA ARG A 173 -12.27 10.65 -14.40
C ARG A 173 -12.18 9.49 -15.39
N HIS A 174 -10.96 9.05 -15.73
CA HIS A 174 -10.76 8.02 -16.76
C HIS A 174 -11.24 6.64 -16.28
N PHE A 175 -10.95 6.27 -15.05
CA PHE A 175 -11.27 4.94 -14.51
C PHE A 175 -12.56 4.90 -13.67
N GLY A 176 -13.19 6.04 -13.41
CA GLY A 176 -14.41 6.12 -12.59
C GLY A 176 -14.14 5.72 -11.13
N VAL A 177 -12.97 6.06 -10.60
CA VAL A 177 -12.56 5.71 -9.23
C VAL A 177 -12.44 6.96 -8.36
N ASP A 178 -12.64 6.77 -7.06
CA ASP A 178 -12.42 7.80 -6.07
C ASP A 178 -10.98 7.72 -5.53
N THR A 179 -10.12 8.59 -6.01
CA THR A 179 -8.71 8.64 -5.62
C THR A 179 -8.46 9.20 -4.21
N ALA A 180 -9.49 9.80 -3.59
CA ALA A 180 -9.43 10.28 -2.22
C ALA A 180 -9.98 9.25 -1.20
N ALA A 181 -10.53 8.13 -1.65
CA ALA A 181 -11.13 7.12 -0.79
C ALA A 181 -10.12 6.57 0.22
N GLU A 182 -8.91 6.23 -0.22
CA GLU A 182 -7.86 5.69 0.66
C GLU A 182 -7.54 6.62 1.84
N ARG A 183 -7.41 7.93 1.59
CA ARG A 183 -7.19 8.93 2.65
C ARG A 183 -8.33 8.96 3.65
N ARG A 184 -9.57 8.96 3.15
CA ARG A 184 -10.75 8.95 4.02
C ARG A 184 -10.86 7.68 4.85
N ASP A 185 -10.54 6.53 4.29
CA ASP A 185 -10.54 5.24 5.00
C ASP A 185 -9.48 5.23 6.12
N ILE A 186 -8.29 5.79 5.87
CA ILE A 186 -7.24 5.95 6.87
C ILE A 186 -7.67 6.91 7.99
N ASP A 187 -8.30 8.04 7.63
CA ASP A 187 -8.81 9.03 8.59
C ASP A 187 -9.92 8.41 9.46
N ALA A 188 -10.82 7.64 8.86
CA ALA A 188 -11.86 6.92 9.57
C ALA A 188 -11.29 5.86 10.54
N LEU A 189 -10.27 5.11 10.12
CA LEU A 189 -9.58 4.13 10.97
C LEU A 189 -8.89 4.81 12.16
N GLY A 190 -8.32 6.01 11.96
CA GLY A 190 -7.72 6.80 13.02
C GLY A 190 -8.74 7.31 14.05
N ALA A 191 -9.98 7.58 13.61
CA ALA A 191 -11.08 8.05 14.45
C ALA A 191 -11.80 6.91 15.19
N ASP A 192 -12.01 5.76 14.51
CA ASP A 192 -12.61 4.55 15.08
C ASP A 192 -11.75 3.32 14.73
N PRO A 193 -10.86 2.93 15.64
CA PRO A 193 -9.89 1.87 15.40
C PRO A 193 -10.49 0.44 15.42
N GLY A 194 -11.81 0.27 15.53
CA GLY A 194 -12.46 -1.03 15.38
C GLY A 194 -12.02 -2.11 16.35
N GLY A 195 -11.77 -1.74 17.63
CA GLY A 195 -11.29 -2.66 18.67
C GLY A 195 -9.77 -2.68 18.88
N LEU A 196 -8.99 -1.94 18.08
CA LEU A 196 -7.60 -1.66 18.39
C LEU A 196 -7.50 -0.70 19.59
N PRO A 197 -6.40 -0.74 20.37
CA PRO A 197 -6.05 0.34 21.28
C PRO A 197 -5.97 1.67 20.53
N ARG A 198 -6.03 2.78 21.31
CA ARG A 198 -5.94 4.12 20.73
C ARG A 198 -4.76 4.24 19.74
N LEU A 199 -5.07 4.60 18.51
CA LEU A 199 -4.08 4.86 17.47
C LEU A 199 -3.49 6.27 17.63
N THR A 200 -2.16 6.35 17.67
CA THR A 200 -1.43 7.62 17.55
C THR A 200 -1.02 7.81 16.10
N ARG A 201 -1.29 9.01 15.55
CA ARG A 201 -1.04 9.34 14.15
C ARG A 201 0.19 10.24 14.01
N ARG A 202 0.99 10.00 12.99
CA ARG A 202 2.05 10.88 12.49
C ARG A 202 2.00 10.94 10.97
N GLU A 203 2.27 12.09 10.39
CA GLU A 203 2.49 12.23 8.95
C GLU A 203 3.93 12.62 8.68
N VAL A 204 4.53 11.98 7.68
CA VAL A 204 5.91 12.25 7.24
C VAL A 204 5.87 12.55 5.75
N ARG A 205 6.13 13.81 5.38
CA ARG A 205 6.25 14.21 3.98
C ARG A 205 7.64 13.87 3.45
N TRP A 206 7.67 13.35 2.23
CA TRP A 206 8.91 13.08 1.52
C TRP A 206 8.69 13.13 0.00
N SER A 207 9.76 13.27 -0.74
CA SER A 207 9.71 13.23 -2.20
C SER A 207 10.89 12.44 -2.78
N ARG A 208 10.72 12.03 -4.04
CA ARG A 208 11.80 11.48 -4.86
C ARG A 208 11.72 12.02 -6.27
N ARG A 209 12.87 12.32 -6.86
CA ARG A 209 12.96 12.71 -8.26
C ARG A 209 13.21 11.46 -9.10
N VAL A 210 12.36 11.24 -10.12
CA VAL A 210 12.43 10.06 -10.99
C VAL A 210 12.19 10.44 -12.44
N PRO A 211 12.72 9.66 -13.41
CA PRO A 211 12.33 9.78 -14.82
C PRO A 211 10.82 9.60 -15.00
N ILE A 212 10.22 10.30 -15.96
CA ILE A 212 8.78 10.19 -16.27
C ILE A 212 8.39 8.74 -16.53
N ASP A 213 9.20 7.96 -17.25
CA ASP A 213 8.90 6.56 -17.53
C ASP A 213 8.87 5.69 -16.25
N THR A 214 9.73 5.99 -15.26
CA THR A 214 9.69 5.34 -13.94
C THR A 214 8.41 5.70 -13.19
N HIS A 215 8.00 6.98 -13.25
CA HIS A 215 6.74 7.43 -12.67
C HIS A 215 5.52 6.74 -13.31
N LEU A 216 5.45 6.67 -14.63
CA LEU A 216 4.38 5.98 -15.36
C LEU A 216 4.34 4.48 -15.03
N ALA A 217 5.50 3.83 -14.87
CA ALA A 217 5.58 2.43 -14.45
C ALA A 217 5.11 2.23 -13.00
N ASN A 218 5.43 3.16 -12.09
CA ASN A 218 4.87 3.19 -10.74
C ASN A 218 3.34 3.35 -10.78
N LEU A 219 2.83 4.30 -11.55
CA LEU A 219 1.40 4.56 -11.73
C LEU A 219 0.68 3.29 -12.22
N ALA A 220 1.19 2.64 -13.26
CA ALA A 220 0.67 1.39 -13.84
C ALA A 220 0.69 0.20 -12.84
N SER A 221 1.48 0.27 -11.77
CA SER A 221 1.54 -0.78 -10.74
C SER A 221 0.44 -0.68 -9.68
N ARG A 222 -0.40 0.38 -9.72
CA ARG A 222 -1.50 0.55 -8.77
C ARG A 222 -2.67 -0.38 -9.11
N SER A 223 -3.43 -0.78 -8.09
CA SER A 223 -4.51 -1.76 -8.22
C SER A 223 -5.55 -1.39 -9.28
N VAL A 224 -5.86 -0.11 -9.46
CA VAL A 224 -6.82 0.36 -10.46
C VAL A 224 -6.38 -0.02 -11.88
N PHE A 225 -5.09 0.12 -12.19
CA PHE A 225 -4.55 -0.22 -13.51
C PHE A 225 -4.42 -1.74 -13.71
N LEU A 226 -4.08 -2.49 -12.66
CA LEU A 226 -3.92 -3.94 -12.72
C LEU A 226 -5.23 -4.71 -12.94
N VAL A 227 -6.38 -4.09 -12.62
CA VAL A 227 -7.71 -4.71 -12.79
C VAL A 227 -8.51 -4.09 -13.93
N SER A 228 -7.99 -3.06 -14.58
CA SER A 228 -8.61 -2.40 -15.73
C SER A 228 -8.23 -3.09 -17.03
N ASP A 229 -8.99 -2.80 -18.07
CA ASP A 229 -8.70 -3.24 -19.44
C ASP A 229 -7.32 -2.75 -19.90
N GLU A 230 -6.55 -3.64 -20.56
CA GLU A 230 -5.16 -3.38 -20.94
C GLU A 230 -5.05 -2.26 -21.99
N GLU A 231 -5.94 -2.24 -23.01
CA GLU A 231 -5.93 -1.22 -24.05
C GLU A 231 -6.28 0.15 -23.48
N ARG A 232 -7.30 0.21 -22.62
CA ARG A 232 -7.70 1.42 -21.90
C ARG A 232 -6.58 1.95 -20.98
N THR A 233 -5.88 1.05 -20.31
CA THR A 233 -4.73 1.39 -19.46
C THR A 233 -3.57 1.95 -20.30
N ALA A 234 -3.23 1.30 -21.41
CA ALA A 234 -2.15 1.73 -22.30
C ALA A 234 -2.45 3.11 -22.93
N ALA A 235 -3.67 3.34 -23.38
CA ALA A 235 -4.11 4.63 -23.91
C ALA A 235 -3.95 5.75 -22.88
N PHE A 236 -4.41 5.52 -21.64
CA PHE A 236 -4.27 6.49 -20.55
C PHE A 236 -2.80 6.79 -20.23
N LEU A 237 -1.95 5.78 -20.14
CA LEU A 237 -0.53 5.96 -19.82
C LEU A 237 0.23 6.71 -20.92
N THR A 238 -0.16 6.52 -22.19
CA THR A 238 0.39 7.28 -23.32
C THR A 238 0.02 8.75 -23.22
N GLU A 239 -1.27 9.06 -23.06
CA GLU A 239 -1.74 10.44 -22.88
C GLU A 239 -1.11 11.12 -21.65
N GLN A 240 -1.05 10.41 -20.54
CA GLN A 240 -0.43 10.90 -19.31
C GLN A 240 1.07 11.18 -19.51
N GLY A 241 1.78 10.31 -20.25
CA GLY A 241 3.18 10.52 -20.60
C GLY A 241 3.41 11.78 -21.40
N ASP A 242 2.54 12.07 -22.37
CA ASP A 242 2.61 13.30 -23.18
C ASP A 242 2.34 14.55 -22.33
N HIS A 243 1.35 14.50 -21.43
CA HIS A 243 1.12 15.58 -20.47
C HIS A 243 2.36 15.87 -19.61
N LEU A 244 2.98 14.82 -19.07
CA LEU A 244 4.15 14.98 -18.20
C LEU A 244 5.36 15.50 -18.98
N ARG A 245 5.63 15.01 -20.18
CA ARG A 245 6.76 15.50 -21.01
C ARG A 245 6.60 16.96 -21.40
N ASN A 246 5.36 17.40 -21.64
CA ASN A 246 5.08 18.81 -21.91
C ASN A 246 5.25 19.69 -20.66
N ALA A 247 4.83 19.21 -19.49
CA ALA A 247 4.95 19.94 -18.23
C ALA A 247 6.39 19.94 -17.66
N PHE A 248 7.16 18.87 -17.92
CA PHE A 248 8.50 18.64 -17.40
C PHE A 248 9.49 18.32 -18.54
N PRO A 249 9.98 19.35 -19.26
CA PRO A 249 10.86 19.17 -20.43
C PRO A 249 12.21 18.52 -20.11
N ASP A 250 12.64 18.52 -18.84
CA ASP A 250 13.84 17.84 -18.37
C ASP A 250 13.67 16.31 -18.22
N GLY A 251 12.47 15.79 -18.50
CA GLY A 251 12.16 14.36 -18.48
C GLY A 251 12.04 13.75 -17.09
N THR A 252 12.00 14.57 -16.01
CA THR A 252 11.91 14.09 -14.62
C THR A 252 10.77 14.74 -13.88
N VAL A 253 10.17 13.99 -12.95
CA VAL A 253 9.16 14.49 -12.02
C VAL A 253 9.61 14.31 -10.58
N GLU A 254 9.14 15.19 -9.70
CA GLU A 254 9.28 15.03 -8.26
C GLU A 254 7.98 14.45 -7.69
N GLU A 255 7.97 13.14 -7.45
CA GLU A 255 6.87 12.46 -6.76
C GLU A 255 6.90 12.84 -5.28
N THR A 256 5.86 13.52 -4.80
CA THR A 256 5.71 13.89 -3.39
C THR A 256 4.63 13.06 -2.74
N TYR A 257 4.94 12.53 -1.56
CA TYR A 257 4.06 11.68 -0.76
C TYR A 257 3.95 12.19 0.67
N ASP A 258 2.77 11.98 1.26
CA ASP A 258 2.56 12.02 2.70
C ASP A 258 2.48 10.56 3.19
N VAL A 259 3.45 10.12 4.00
CA VAL A 259 3.33 8.82 4.68
C VAL A 259 2.50 9.03 5.92
N VAL A 260 1.31 8.44 5.94
CA VAL A 260 0.47 8.43 7.14
C VAL A 260 0.81 7.18 7.95
N LEU A 261 1.35 7.37 9.14
CA LEU A 261 1.68 6.33 10.12
C LEU A 261 0.66 6.34 11.26
N LEU A 262 0.10 5.18 11.56
CA LEU A 262 -0.76 4.92 12.71
C LEU A 262 -0.11 3.86 13.59
N VAL A 263 0.04 4.12 14.90
CA VAL A 263 0.63 3.17 15.85
C VAL A 263 -0.30 2.97 17.04
N ALA A 264 -0.55 1.70 17.40
CA ALA A 264 -1.22 1.32 18.63
C ALA A 264 -0.30 0.44 19.47
N THR A 265 -0.29 0.63 20.81
CA THR A 265 0.42 -0.25 21.73
C THR A 265 -0.56 -1.24 22.34
N ALA A 266 -0.24 -2.54 22.29
CA ALA A 266 -1.03 -3.58 22.93
C ALA A 266 -1.04 -3.36 24.47
N PRO A 267 -2.13 -3.72 25.17
CA PRO A 267 -2.17 -3.69 26.63
C PRO A 267 -1.01 -4.47 27.26
N SER A 268 -0.56 -4.00 28.42
CA SER A 268 0.48 -4.64 29.23
C SER A 268 -0.02 -5.88 29.93
#